data_86f1acaa6cb6a474df3dd0b1757239bc
#
_entry.id   86f1acaa6cb6a474df3dd0b1757239bc
#
_cell.length_a   1.000
_cell.length_b   1.000
_cell.length_c   1.000
_cell.angle_alpha   90.00
_cell.angle_beta   90.00
_cell.angle_gamma   90.00
#
_symmetry.space_group_name_H-M   'P 1'
#
loop_
_entity.id
_entity.type
_entity.pdbx_description
1 polymer ?
#
loop_
_entity_poly.entity_id
_entity_poly.type
_entity_poly.pdbx_seq_one_letter_code
_entity_poly.pdbx_strand_id
1 'polypeptide(L)'
;MTLTRRMMMLTTGASLLGGCVPNPLDGLTQAGQNFLRPTPPDLQPTPNAGYAQWVANFKSRAEARGIHPVTISQAFRGTGYLPGVVTRDRNQAEFSRSFEDYLNLVASEAKVTSGRAAFTNQSRLLRRIEDQYGVPREVVAAIWGVESEFGAKRGDIPVISATSTLAYDGRRAAFFEAQLFAALRILQQGHTTAENLKGSWAGAMGHTQFIPTTFAAHAVDFNGDGKKDIWSIDPTDALASTAAYLREGGAWQSQFGVGCEVRLPQGYSGPSGRGAPSTLATWIARGVVPVVTPTRNLGNPALLLPAGPNGPGFLVSPNFSALLRYNASDNYALGVIYLAGRLTGAGPISTPFPPDQY
;
A
#
# COMPACT_ATOMS: atom_id res chain seq x y z
N MET A 1 16.02 13.45 -8.55
CA MET A 1 16.16 12.28 -7.66
C MET A 1 14.80 12.06 -6.99
N THR A 2 13.96 11.25 -7.59
CA THR A 2 12.59 10.96 -7.15
C THR A 2 12.69 10.03 -5.93
N LEU A 3 12.40 10.55 -4.75
CA LEU A 3 12.21 9.76 -3.54
C LEU A 3 10.90 8.98 -3.66
N THR A 4 11.02 7.74 -4.10
CA THR A 4 9.92 6.78 -4.12
C THR A 4 9.44 6.46 -2.71
N ARG A 5 8.15 6.24 -2.59
CA ARG A 5 7.44 5.70 -1.42
C ARG A 5 8.16 4.45 -0.91
N ARG A 6 9.03 4.59 0.08
CA ARG A 6 9.59 3.42 0.76
C ARG A 6 8.52 2.88 1.71
N MET A 7 8.14 1.67 1.45
CA MET A 7 7.32 0.71 2.18
C MET A 7 7.15 1.05 3.67
N MET A 8 5.92 1.38 4.03
CA MET A 8 5.47 1.57 5.39
C MET A 8 4.42 0.50 5.68
N MET A 9 4.82 -0.73 5.94
CA MET A 9 3.90 -1.80 6.28
C MET A 9 3.87 -2.10 7.77
N LEU A 10 2.69 -2.46 8.18
CA LEU A 10 2.17 -2.78 9.49
C LEU A 10 2.97 -3.88 10.23
N THR A 11 3.50 -3.56 11.39
CA THR A 11 3.83 -4.57 12.41
C THR A 11 2.59 -4.83 13.27
N THR A 12 1.96 -5.99 13.09
CA THR A 12 1.05 -6.55 14.10
C THR A 12 1.77 -7.69 14.80
N GLY A 13 2.00 -7.53 16.10
CA GLY A 13 2.57 -8.57 16.95
C GLY A 13 1.70 -9.83 16.95
N ALA A 14 2.33 -10.98 16.81
CA ALA A 14 1.75 -12.29 16.99
C ALA A 14 1.46 -12.53 18.47
N SER A 15 0.28 -13.01 18.81
CA SER A 15 -0.06 -13.60 20.13
C SER A 15 -0.87 -14.85 19.94
N LEU A 16 -0.23 -15.94 20.26
CA LEU A 16 -0.66 -17.20 20.89
C LEU A 16 -2.02 -17.84 20.59
N LEU A 17 -1.91 -19.09 20.23
CA LEU A 17 -2.89 -20.14 19.99
C LEU A 17 -3.81 -20.41 21.19
N GLY A 18 -5.10 -20.49 20.93
CA GLY A 18 -6.11 -21.10 21.75
C GLY A 18 -7.25 -21.53 20.84
N GLY A 19 -7.37 -22.83 20.59
CA GLY A 19 -8.44 -23.37 19.75
C GLY A 19 -9.80 -23.29 20.44
N CYS A 20 -10.79 -22.69 19.74
CA CYS A 20 -12.21 -22.83 20.02
C CYS A 20 -12.98 -22.83 18.69
N VAL A 21 -13.95 -23.73 18.61
CA VAL A 21 -14.86 -23.92 17.48
C VAL A 21 -15.69 -22.63 17.30
N PRO A 22 -15.77 -22.04 16.10
CA PRO A 22 -16.50 -20.77 15.93
C PRO A 22 -18.03 -20.98 15.90
N ASN A 23 -18.71 -20.16 16.68
CA ASN A 23 -20.16 -20.01 16.69
C ASN A 23 -20.59 -19.10 15.51
N PRO A 24 -21.65 -19.40 14.74
CA PRO A 24 -22.03 -18.62 13.55
C PRO A 24 -22.42 -17.16 13.81
N LEU A 25 -22.55 -16.72 15.07
CA LEU A 25 -22.85 -15.34 15.45
C LEU A 25 -21.59 -14.49 15.71
N ASP A 26 -20.39 -15.06 15.68
CA ASP A 26 -19.14 -14.34 16.00
C ASP A 26 -18.67 -13.40 14.87
N GLY A 27 -19.18 -13.57 13.64
CA GLY A 27 -18.82 -12.73 12.48
C GLY A 27 -19.30 -11.28 12.58
N LEU A 28 -20.38 -11.01 13.32
CA LEU A 28 -20.93 -9.66 13.49
C LEU A 28 -20.30 -8.88 14.65
N THR A 29 -19.65 -9.57 15.58
CA THR A 29 -19.00 -8.94 16.74
C THR A 29 -17.55 -8.53 16.49
N GLN A 30 -16.83 -9.16 15.54
CA GLN A 30 -15.45 -8.81 15.23
C GLN A 30 -15.30 -7.48 14.49
N ALA A 31 -16.27 -7.08 13.67
CA ALA A 31 -16.26 -5.76 13.03
C ALA A 31 -16.40 -4.61 14.04
N GLY A 32 -17.12 -4.83 15.15
CA GLY A 32 -17.29 -3.86 16.24
C GLY A 32 -16.12 -3.81 17.23
N GLN A 33 -15.35 -4.87 17.38
CA GLN A 33 -14.26 -4.96 18.37
C GLN A 33 -12.96 -4.30 17.91
N ASN A 34 -12.75 -4.09 16.62
CA ASN A 34 -11.57 -3.39 16.11
C ASN A 34 -11.56 -1.88 16.42
N PHE A 35 -12.69 -1.28 16.81
CA PHE A 35 -12.78 0.12 17.22
C PHE A 35 -12.31 0.39 18.67
N LEU A 36 -11.99 -0.64 19.46
CA LEU A 36 -11.72 -0.52 20.88
C LEU A 36 -10.31 -0.98 21.30
N ARG A 37 -9.38 -1.24 20.37
CA ARG A 37 -7.99 -1.44 20.78
C ARG A 37 -7.39 -0.09 21.16
N PRO A 38 -6.98 0.12 22.44
CA PRO A 38 -6.33 1.35 22.81
C PRO A 38 -5.06 1.53 21.99
N THR A 39 -4.85 2.76 21.51
CA THR A 39 -3.60 3.13 20.83
C THR A 39 -2.42 2.73 21.73
N PRO A 40 -1.43 2.00 21.20
CA PRO A 40 -0.27 1.58 21.98
C PRO A 40 0.34 2.79 22.75
N PRO A 41 0.80 2.59 24.01
CA PRO A 41 1.27 3.69 24.84
C PRO A 41 2.39 4.51 24.19
N ASP A 42 3.27 3.88 23.41
CA ASP A 42 4.37 4.50 22.67
C ASP A 42 3.90 5.35 21.46
N LEU A 43 2.65 5.19 21.04
CA LEU A 43 1.98 5.98 20.00
C LEU A 43 1.00 7.01 20.58
N GLN A 44 1.01 7.21 21.89
CA GLN A 44 0.27 8.30 22.54
C GLN A 44 1.16 9.56 22.66
N PRO A 45 0.56 10.76 22.60
CA PRO A 45 1.29 12.01 22.76
C PRO A 45 2.01 12.08 24.11
N THR A 46 3.30 12.41 24.08
CA THR A 46 4.09 12.66 25.30
C THR A 46 4.61 14.09 25.33
N PRO A 47 4.75 14.72 26.52
CA PRO A 47 5.36 16.03 26.65
C PRO A 47 6.80 16.05 26.12
N ASN A 48 7.13 17.02 25.27
CA ASN A 48 8.48 17.26 24.76
C ASN A 48 8.64 18.76 24.45
N ALA A 49 9.45 19.45 25.24
CA ALA A 49 9.61 20.91 25.14
C ALA A 49 10.27 21.33 23.80
N GLY A 50 11.27 20.56 23.32
CA GLY A 50 11.91 20.82 22.03
C GLY A 50 10.95 20.69 20.85
N TYR A 51 10.11 19.64 20.88
CA TYR A 51 9.05 19.45 19.89
C TYR A 51 8.03 20.60 19.95
N ALA A 52 7.61 21.02 21.13
CA ALA A 52 6.67 22.13 21.28
C ALA A 52 7.22 23.44 20.67
N GLN A 53 8.49 23.74 20.90
CA GLN A 53 9.16 24.91 20.29
C GLN A 53 9.27 24.77 18.77
N TRP A 54 9.62 23.57 18.28
CA TRP A 54 9.68 23.28 16.83
C TRP A 54 8.32 23.48 16.18
N VAL A 55 7.23 22.99 16.80
CA VAL A 55 5.85 23.18 16.31
C VAL A 55 5.47 24.66 16.28
N ALA A 56 5.83 25.45 17.30
CA ALA A 56 5.58 26.90 17.29
C ALA A 56 6.25 27.58 16.09
N ASN A 57 7.50 27.28 15.84
CA ASN A 57 8.26 27.80 14.69
C ASN A 57 7.68 27.28 13.34
N PHE A 58 7.22 26.02 13.29
CA PHE A 58 6.60 25.46 12.10
C PHE A 58 5.28 26.15 11.77
N LYS A 59 4.43 26.46 12.76
CA LYS A 59 3.16 27.17 12.55
C LYS A 59 3.37 28.52 11.86
N SER A 60 4.35 29.31 12.32
CA SER A 60 4.69 30.59 11.66
C SER A 60 5.14 30.41 10.21
N ARG A 61 5.92 29.35 9.92
CA ARG A 61 6.29 29.03 8.54
C ARG A 61 5.10 28.54 7.70
N ALA A 62 4.12 27.86 8.32
CA ALA A 62 2.93 27.41 7.64
C ALA A 62 2.03 28.60 7.25
N GLU A 63 1.84 29.55 8.14
CA GLU A 63 1.14 30.82 7.84
C GLU A 63 1.80 31.58 6.70
N ALA A 64 3.12 31.74 6.74
CA ALA A 64 3.90 32.40 5.69
C ALA A 64 3.78 31.69 4.32
N ARG A 65 3.42 30.41 4.30
CA ARG A 65 3.16 29.61 3.08
C ARG A 65 1.67 29.51 2.70
N GLY A 66 0.82 30.36 3.30
CA GLY A 66 -0.59 30.48 2.94
C GLY A 66 -1.52 29.46 3.57
N ILE A 67 -1.10 28.82 4.68
CA ILE A 67 -2.03 28.01 5.48
C ILE A 67 -2.77 28.92 6.45
N HIS A 68 -4.10 28.88 6.44
CA HIS A 68 -4.91 29.75 7.27
C HIS A 68 -4.73 29.46 8.77
N PRO A 69 -4.68 30.48 9.64
CA PRO A 69 -4.53 30.32 11.09
C PRO A 69 -5.57 29.39 11.72
N VAL A 70 -6.81 29.42 11.22
CA VAL A 70 -7.89 28.52 11.67
C VAL A 70 -7.55 27.06 11.37
N THR A 71 -7.06 26.77 10.15
CA THR A 71 -6.64 25.41 9.77
C THR A 71 -5.50 24.92 10.64
N ILE A 72 -4.49 25.77 10.89
CA ILE A 72 -3.36 25.46 11.75
C ILE A 72 -3.83 25.15 13.18
N SER A 73 -4.70 26.02 13.72
CA SER A 73 -5.26 25.83 15.05
C SER A 73 -6.03 24.53 15.19
N GLN A 74 -6.86 24.19 14.21
CA GLN A 74 -7.62 22.93 14.18
C GLN A 74 -6.70 21.72 14.05
N ALA A 75 -5.75 21.75 13.11
CA ALA A 75 -4.83 20.64 12.81
C ALA A 75 -3.95 20.29 14.03
N PHE A 76 -3.49 21.29 14.75
CA PHE A 76 -2.59 21.09 15.91
C PHE A 76 -3.33 20.95 17.24
N ARG A 77 -4.66 20.92 17.27
CA ARG A 77 -5.41 20.65 18.49
C ARG A 77 -5.22 19.20 18.91
N GLY A 78 -4.69 18.98 20.11
CA GLY A 78 -4.40 17.63 20.62
C GLY A 78 -3.21 16.92 19.96
N THR A 79 -2.46 17.63 19.11
CA THR A 79 -1.22 17.10 18.51
C THR A 79 -0.11 17.02 19.57
N GLY A 80 0.70 15.96 19.53
CA GLY A 80 1.83 15.77 20.43
C GLY A 80 2.94 14.92 19.83
N TYR A 81 4.05 14.90 20.51
CA TYR A 81 5.21 14.09 20.18
C TYR A 81 4.91 12.60 20.41
N LEU A 82 5.17 11.76 19.41
CA LEU A 82 4.91 10.32 19.43
C LEU A 82 6.25 9.54 19.41
N PRO A 83 6.82 9.14 20.56
CA PRO A 83 8.14 8.49 20.62
C PRO A 83 8.19 7.18 19.82
N GLY A 84 7.11 6.40 19.84
CA GLY A 84 7.02 5.14 19.09
C GLY A 84 7.07 5.30 17.58
N VAL A 85 6.74 6.46 17.06
CA VAL A 85 6.89 6.77 15.62
C VAL A 85 8.37 6.85 15.25
N VAL A 86 9.19 7.49 16.08
CA VAL A 86 10.65 7.59 15.90
C VAL A 86 11.30 6.21 16.00
N THR A 87 10.89 5.42 16.99
CA THR A 87 11.39 4.05 17.15
C THR A 87 11.12 3.19 15.90
N ARG A 88 9.90 3.25 15.35
CA ARG A 88 9.53 2.52 14.13
C ARG A 88 10.30 3.01 12.91
N ASP A 89 10.52 4.32 12.80
CA ASP A 89 11.27 4.90 11.68
C ASP A 89 12.75 4.46 11.68
N ARG A 90 13.33 4.24 12.85
CA ARG A 90 14.72 3.77 13.02
C ARG A 90 14.85 2.25 12.87
N ASN A 91 13.83 1.48 13.26
CA ASN A 91 13.81 0.02 13.27
C ASN A 91 13.09 -0.57 12.07
N GLN A 92 13.31 -0.04 10.86
CA GLN A 92 12.73 -0.60 9.63
C GLN A 92 13.33 -1.98 9.30
N ALA A 93 13.08 -2.98 10.14
CA ALA A 93 13.50 -4.38 9.96
C ALA A 93 12.77 -5.11 8.80
N GLU A 94 11.99 -4.41 8.01
CA GLU A 94 11.10 -4.98 6.99
C GLU A 94 11.83 -5.40 5.70
N PHE A 95 13.13 -5.14 5.59
CA PHE A 95 13.90 -5.44 4.39
C PHE A 95 14.48 -6.87 4.35
N SER A 96 14.27 -7.69 5.38
CA SER A 96 14.88 -9.02 5.51
C SER A 96 13.90 -10.19 5.34
N ARG A 97 12.63 -9.95 5.01
CA ARG A 97 11.67 -11.05 4.84
C ARG A 97 11.89 -11.78 3.53
N SER A 98 11.83 -13.11 3.59
CA SER A 98 11.78 -13.94 2.38
C SER A 98 10.55 -13.57 1.53
N PHE A 99 10.58 -13.88 0.24
CA PHE A 99 9.43 -13.65 -0.63
C PHE A 99 8.23 -14.51 -0.20
N GLU A 100 8.48 -15.71 0.28
CA GLU A 100 7.45 -16.59 0.83
C GLU A 100 6.73 -15.98 2.02
N ASP A 101 7.47 -15.49 3.04
CA ASP A 101 6.91 -14.81 4.19
C ASP A 101 6.10 -13.57 3.79
N TYR A 102 6.60 -12.85 2.78
CA TYR A 102 5.90 -11.69 2.26
C TYR A 102 4.55 -12.08 1.62
N LEU A 103 4.52 -13.14 0.79
CA LEU A 103 3.26 -13.63 0.20
C LEU A 103 2.29 -14.13 1.25
N ASN A 104 2.76 -14.87 2.27
CA ASN A 104 1.95 -15.32 3.40
C ASN A 104 1.32 -14.13 4.16
N LEU A 105 2.03 -13.01 4.24
CA LEU A 105 1.52 -11.80 4.87
C LEU A 105 0.45 -11.11 4.01
N VAL A 106 0.69 -10.93 2.69
CA VAL A 106 -0.16 -10.10 1.84
C VAL A 106 -1.29 -10.87 1.16
N ALA A 107 -1.19 -12.19 1.04
CA ALA A 107 -2.14 -13.05 0.33
C ALA A 107 -2.40 -14.39 1.04
N SER A 108 -2.48 -14.39 2.38
CA SER A 108 -2.96 -15.55 3.14
C SER A 108 -4.36 -15.98 2.68
N GLU A 109 -4.74 -17.24 2.86
CA GLU A 109 -6.06 -17.75 2.44
C GLU A 109 -7.23 -16.96 3.05
N ALA A 110 -7.10 -16.52 4.30
CA ALA A 110 -8.10 -15.66 4.94
C ALA A 110 -8.21 -14.32 4.23
N LYS A 111 -7.08 -13.70 3.85
CA LYS A 111 -7.06 -12.44 3.11
C LYS A 111 -7.58 -12.60 1.68
N VAL A 112 -7.27 -13.70 1.00
CA VAL A 112 -7.82 -14.02 -0.32
C VAL A 112 -9.34 -14.20 -0.26
N THR A 113 -9.85 -14.90 0.75
CA THR A 113 -11.28 -15.12 0.95
C THR A 113 -12.04 -13.80 1.18
N SER A 114 -11.57 -12.98 2.12
CA SER A 114 -12.16 -11.65 2.36
C SER A 114 -12.01 -10.73 1.14
N GLY A 115 -10.88 -10.84 0.44
CA GLY A 115 -10.60 -10.08 -0.76
C GLY A 115 -11.52 -10.42 -1.93
N ARG A 116 -11.83 -11.69 -2.16
CA ARG A 116 -12.82 -12.11 -3.18
C ARG A 116 -14.20 -11.55 -2.87
N ALA A 117 -14.59 -11.54 -1.60
CA ALA A 117 -15.85 -10.92 -1.18
C ALA A 117 -15.83 -9.40 -1.46
N ALA A 118 -14.76 -8.69 -1.06
CA ALA A 118 -14.61 -7.25 -1.31
C ALA A 118 -14.58 -6.93 -2.82
N PHE A 119 -13.85 -7.71 -3.62
CA PHE A 119 -13.78 -7.58 -5.07
C PHE A 119 -15.15 -7.76 -5.74
N THR A 120 -15.93 -8.74 -5.29
CA THR A 120 -17.28 -8.99 -5.77
C THR A 120 -18.23 -7.85 -5.38
N ASN A 121 -18.21 -7.43 -4.11
CA ASN A 121 -19.05 -6.36 -3.60
C ASN A 121 -18.82 -5.03 -4.30
N GLN A 122 -17.55 -4.74 -4.66
CA GLN A 122 -17.17 -3.51 -5.37
C GLN A 122 -17.08 -3.69 -6.90
N SER A 123 -17.59 -4.79 -7.45
CA SER A 123 -17.40 -5.14 -8.86
C SER A 123 -17.92 -4.08 -9.85
N ARG A 124 -19.02 -3.38 -9.53
CA ARG A 124 -19.56 -2.30 -10.36
C ARG A 124 -18.67 -1.06 -10.31
N LEU A 125 -18.22 -0.67 -9.13
CA LEU A 125 -17.30 0.46 -8.95
C LEU A 125 -15.98 0.19 -9.66
N LEU A 126 -15.37 -0.97 -9.40
CA LEU A 126 -14.08 -1.36 -9.97
C LEU A 126 -14.11 -1.42 -11.50
N ARG A 127 -15.24 -1.84 -12.11
CA ARG A 127 -15.40 -1.78 -13.59
C ARG A 127 -15.40 -0.34 -14.09
N ARG A 128 -16.18 0.56 -13.48
CA ARG A 128 -16.19 1.99 -13.86
C ARG A 128 -14.79 2.62 -13.76
N ILE A 129 -14.02 2.25 -12.73
CA ILE A 129 -12.64 2.73 -12.56
C ILE A 129 -11.73 2.16 -13.66
N GLU A 130 -11.84 0.86 -13.96
CA GLU A 130 -11.09 0.24 -15.06
C GLU A 130 -11.41 0.89 -16.41
N ASP A 131 -12.70 1.13 -16.70
CA ASP A 131 -13.15 1.77 -17.93
C ASP A 131 -12.56 3.18 -18.08
N GLN A 132 -12.47 3.95 -16.99
CA GLN A 132 -11.96 5.31 -17.00
C GLN A 132 -10.44 5.41 -17.08
N TYR A 133 -9.72 4.58 -16.33
CA TYR A 133 -8.27 4.70 -16.18
C TYR A 133 -7.46 3.65 -16.94
N GLY A 134 -8.12 2.60 -17.46
CA GLY A 134 -7.46 1.51 -18.18
C GLY A 134 -6.53 0.66 -17.31
N VAL A 135 -6.69 0.72 -15.98
CA VAL A 135 -5.97 -0.13 -15.02
C VAL A 135 -6.88 -1.29 -14.65
N PRO A 136 -6.43 -2.56 -14.77
CA PRO A 136 -7.25 -3.72 -14.46
C PRO A 136 -7.77 -3.66 -13.02
N ARG A 137 -9.07 -3.90 -12.86
CA ARG A 137 -9.79 -3.81 -11.58
C ARG A 137 -9.19 -4.73 -10.50
N GLU A 138 -8.69 -5.89 -10.90
CA GLU A 138 -8.01 -6.83 -9.99
C GLU A 138 -6.70 -6.26 -9.44
N VAL A 139 -5.98 -5.44 -10.20
CA VAL A 139 -4.76 -4.77 -9.74
C VAL A 139 -5.09 -3.69 -8.71
N VAL A 140 -6.11 -2.87 -8.97
CA VAL A 140 -6.58 -1.85 -8.02
C VAL A 140 -7.04 -2.50 -6.72
N ALA A 141 -7.81 -3.59 -6.81
CA ALA A 141 -8.29 -4.34 -5.65
C ALA A 141 -7.14 -5.02 -4.89
N ALA A 142 -6.14 -5.55 -5.59
CA ALA A 142 -4.98 -6.15 -4.94
C ALA A 142 -4.15 -5.12 -4.16
N ILE A 143 -3.92 -3.92 -4.70
CA ILE A 143 -3.29 -2.82 -3.96
C ILE A 143 -4.10 -2.49 -2.71
N TRP A 144 -5.43 -2.38 -2.83
CA TRP A 144 -6.31 -2.17 -1.68
C TRP A 144 -6.14 -3.26 -0.61
N GLY A 145 -6.04 -4.52 -1.04
CA GLY A 145 -5.81 -5.66 -0.14
C GLY A 145 -4.44 -5.62 0.55
N VAL A 146 -3.39 -5.31 -0.21
CA VAL A 146 -2.01 -5.22 0.32
C VAL A 146 -1.87 -4.05 1.29
N GLU A 147 -2.43 -2.88 0.95
CA GLU A 147 -2.24 -1.64 1.72
C GLU A 147 -3.06 -1.59 3.02
N SER A 148 -4.28 -2.10 3.02
CA SER A 148 -5.18 -1.93 4.17
C SER A 148 -6.12 -3.11 4.45
N GLU A 149 -5.81 -4.31 3.94
CA GLU A 149 -6.70 -5.47 4.08
C GLU A 149 -8.14 -5.12 3.66
N PHE A 150 -8.27 -4.58 2.46
CA PHE A 150 -9.55 -4.12 1.89
C PHE A 150 -10.28 -3.09 2.77
N GLY A 151 -9.52 -2.19 3.38
CA GLY A 151 -10.02 -1.10 4.22
C GLY A 151 -10.21 -1.45 5.69
N ALA A 152 -9.93 -2.68 6.11
CA ALA A 152 -10.01 -3.07 7.52
C ALA A 152 -8.90 -2.44 8.38
N LYS A 153 -7.74 -2.12 7.78
CA LYS A 153 -6.55 -1.57 8.47
C LYS A 153 -6.05 -0.29 7.80
N ARG A 154 -6.82 0.78 7.92
CA ARG A 154 -6.46 2.11 7.33
C ARG A 154 -5.47 2.91 8.18
N GLY A 155 -5.21 2.47 9.41
CA GLY A 155 -4.43 3.20 10.41
C GLY A 155 -5.28 4.20 11.20
N ASP A 156 -4.89 4.43 12.44
CA ASP A 156 -5.60 5.25 13.43
C ASP A 156 -4.73 6.35 14.05
N ILE A 157 -3.47 6.46 13.61
CA ILE A 157 -2.53 7.45 14.12
C ILE A 157 -2.82 8.82 13.49
N PRO A 158 -2.96 9.91 14.30
CA PRO A 158 -3.13 11.25 13.76
C PRO A 158 -1.95 11.65 12.87
N VAL A 159 -2.22 11.92 11.58
CA VAL A 159 -1.19 12.20 10.56
C VAL A 159 -0.38 13.43 10.91
N ILE A 160 -1.00 14.47 11.50
CA ILE A 160 -0.31 15.68 11.92
C ILE A 160 0.72 15.36 13.02
N SER A 161 0.35 14.56 14.05
CA SER A 161 1.28 14.14 15.10
C SER A 161 2.42 13.29 14.56
N ALA A 162 2.11 12.32 13.69
CA ALA A 162 3.10 11.42 13.10
C ALA A 162 4.12 12.19 12.25
N THR A 163 3.63 12.99 11.29
CA THR A 163 4.50 13.72 10.35
C THR A 163 5.29 14.83 11.02
N SER A 164 4.71 15.56 12.00
CA SER A 164 5.43 16.59 12.76
C SER A 164 6.49 15.99 13.68
N THR A 165 6.21 14.83 14.32
CA THR A 165 7.21 14.10 15.11
C THR A 165 8.40 13.68 14.25
N LEU A 166 8.17 13.10 13.07
CA LEU A 166 9.23 12.66 12.16
C LEU A 166 10.00 13.82 11.52
N ALA A 167 9.33 14.94 11.26
CA ALA A 167 9.99 16.16 10.82
C ALA A 167 10.90 16.73 11.91
N TYR A 168 10.44 16.74 13.16
CA TYR A 168 11.22 17.18 14.32
C TYR A 168 12.41 16.27 14.63
N ASP A 169 12.26 14.91 14.51
CA ASP A 169 13.34 13.94 14.74
C ASP A 169 14.57 14.19 13.84
N GLY A 170 14.37 14.77 12.67
CA GLY A 170 15.45 15.26 11.82
C GLY A 170 15.99 14.27 10.80
N ARG A 171 15.87 12.95 10.99
CA ARG A 171 16.46 11.93 10.08
C ARG A 171 16.00 12.09 8.61
N ARG A 172 14.75 12.47 8.41
CA ARG A 172 14.15 12.77 7.09
C ARG A 172 13.32 14.06 7.15
N ALA A 173 13.84 15.10 7.85
CA ALA A 173 13.12 16.32 8.19
C ALA A 173 12.41 16.94 6.99
N ALA A 174 13.13 17.22 5.92
CA ALA A 174 12.57 17.88 4.72
C ALA A 174 11.44 17.06 4.08
N PHE A 175 11.56 15.74 4.03
CA PHE A 175 10.52 14.87 3.51
C PHE A 175 9.25 14.94 4.36
N PHE A 176 9.36 14.79 5.69
CA PHE A 176 8.20 14.80 6.57
C PHE A 176 7.60 16.19 6.75
N GLU A 177 8.41 17.25 6.67
CA GLU A 177 7.89 18.61 6.64
C GLU A 177 7.04 18.87 5.38
N ALA A 178 7.46 18.34 4.22
CA ALA A 178 6.64 18.40 3.01
C ALA A 178 5.33 17.62 3.15
N GLN A 179 5.34 16.45 3.81
CA GLN A 179 4.12 15.72 4.12
C GLN A 179 3.20 16.51 5.04
N LEU A 180 3.74 17.15 6.08
CA LEU A 180 2.99 17.96 7.02
C LEU A 180 2.33 19.17 6.33
N PHE A 181 3.04 19.87 5.44
CA PHE A 181 2.45 20.96 4.64
C PHE A 181 1.32 20.45 3.73
N ALA A 182 1.51 19.31 3.08
CA ALA A 182 0.47 18.72 2.24
C ALA A 182 -0.76 18.30 3.08
N ALA A 183 -0.55 17.74 4.27
CA ALA A 183 -1.63 17.39 5.20
C ALA A 183 -2.44 18.61 5.65
N LEU A 184 -1.79 19.74 5.93
CA LEU A 184 -2.47 21.00 6.25
C LEU A 184 -3.31 21.52 5.07
N ARG A 185 -2.80 21.39 3.83
CA ARG A 185 -3.57 21.76 2.63
C ARG A 185 -4.80 20.89 2.41
N ILE A 186 -4.70 19.58 2.69
CA ILE A 186 -5.85 18.66 2.66
C ILE A 186 -6.96 19.16 3.58
N LEU A 187 -6.61 19.56 4.82
CA LEU A 187 -7.56 20.11 5.78
C LEU A 187 -8.11 21.46 5.30
N GLN A 188 -7.26 22.36 4.80
CA GLN A 188 -7.67 23.67 4.31
C GLN A 188 -8.63 23.59 3.13
N GLN A 189 -8.46 22.59 2.29
CA GLN A 189 -9.35 22.34 1.13
C GLN A 189 -10.65 21.62 1.54
N GLY A 190 -10.79 21.20 2.81
CA GLY A 190 -12.02 20.59 3.31
C GLY A 190 -12.23 19.14 2.87
N HIS A 191 -11.19 18.45 2.38
CA HIS A 191 -11.31 17.05 1.96
C HIS A 191 -11.57 16.09 3.13
N THR A 192 -11.13 16.46 4.33
CA THR A 192 -11.41 15.73 5.59
C THR A 192 -11.28 16.68 6.77
N THR A 193 -11.62 16.21 7.98
CA THR A 193 -11.44 16.95 9.24
C THR A 193 -10.14 16.54 9.95
N ALA A 194 -9.68 17.34 10.90
CA ALA A 194 -8.47 17.03 11.68
C ALA A 194 -8.61 15.72 12.46
N GLU A 195 -9.82 15.41 12.95
CA GLU A 195 -10.14 14.18 13.68
C GLU A 195 -10.07 12.94 12.78
N ASN A 196 -10.46 13.10 11.51
CA ASN A 196 -10.50 12.00 10.52
C ASN A 196 -9.18 11.85 9.75
N LEU A 197 -8.28 12.84 9.82
CA LEU A 197 -6.97 12.78 9.17
C LEU A 197 -6.05 11.82 9.92
N LYS A 198 -6.33 10.53 9.78
CA LYS A 198 -5.63 9.41 10.40
C LYS A 198 -4.99 8.51 9.35
N GLY A 199 -3.98 7.76 9.79
CA GLY A 199 -3.26 6.85 8.92
C GLY A 199 -2.27 5.98 9.68
N SER A 200 -1.24 5.52 8.99
CA SER A 200 -0.13 4.78 9.60
C SER A 200 0.75 5.68 10.46
N TRP A 201 1.64 5.06 11.24
CA TRP A 201 2.63 5.75 12.05
C TRP A 201 3.54 6.71 11.26
N ALA A 202 3.62 6.56 9.97
CA ALA A 202 4.43 7.41 9.10
C ALA A 202 3.61 8.27 8.14
N GLY A 203 2.31 8.43 8.42
CA GLY A 203 1.43 9.35 7.71
C GLY A 203 0.88 8.83 6.37
N ALA A 204 0.92 7.53 6.09
CA ALA A 204 0.20 6.95 4.97
C ALA A 204 -1.28 6.81 5.33
N MET A 205 -2.19 7.20 4.42
CA MET A 205 -3.59 7.51 4.73
C MET A 205 -4.56 6.66 3.94
N GLY A 206 -5.67 6.30 4.60
CA GLY A 206 -6.86 5.76 3.97
C GLY A 206 -6.72 4.34 3.42
N HIS A 207 -7.64 3.98 2.54
CA HIS A 207 -7.77 2.64 1.99
C HIS A 207 -6.54 2.14 1.22
N THR A 208 -5.84 3.03 0.54
CA THR A 208 -4.71 2.70 -0.33
C THR A 208 -3.40 3.37 0.09
N GLN A 209 -3.37 3.82 1.34
CA GLN A 209 -2.17 4.29 2.05
C GLN A 209 -1.40 5.38 1.30
N PHE A 210 -2.09 6.38 0.74
CA PHE A 210 -1.45 7.55 0.15
C PHE A 210 -0.76 8.41 1.22
N ILE A 211 0.48 8.80 0.99
CA ILE A 211 1.08 9.89 1.77
C ILE A 211 0.50 11.24 1.32
N PRO A 212 0.52 12.29 2.18
CA PRO A 212 -0.12 13.56 1.88
C PRO A 212 0.27 14.19 0.55
N THR A 213 1.54 14.12 0.16
CA THR A 213 2.00 14.66 -1.14
C THR A 213 1.49 13.83 -2.33
N THR A 214 1.35 12.51 -2.19
CA THR A 214 0.73 11.65 -3.21
C THR A 214 -0.76 11.96 -3.35
N PHE A 215 -1.45 12.17 -2.23
CA PHE A 215 -2.84 12.62 -2.24
C PHE A 215 -3.00 13.95 -2.99
N ALA A 216 -2.17 14.93 -2.68
CA ALA A 216 -2.24 16.25 -3.33
C ALA A 216 -2.04 16.17 -4.85
N ALA A 217 -1.20 15.24 -5.31
CA ALA A 217 -0.89 15.08 -6.73
C ALA A 217 -1.89 14.22 -7.49
N HIS A 218 -2.50 13.19 -6.87
CA HIS A 218 -3.19 12.11 -7.60
C HIS A 218 -4.57 11.75 -7.04
N ALA A 219 -4.98 12.29 -5.88
CA ALA A 219 -6.32 11.98 -5.39
C ALA A 219 -7.40 12.61 -6.27
N VAL A 220 -8.46 11.86 -6.52
CA VAL A 220 -9.61 12.28 -7.34
C VAL A 220 -10.90 12.20 -6.55
N ASP A 221 -11.83 13.06 -6.87
CA ASP A 221 -13.23 13.01 -6.47
C ASP A 221 -13.98 12.24 -7.57
N PHE A 222 -14.20 10.94 -7.33
CA PHE A 222 -14.79 10.07 -8.35
C PHE A 222 -16.32 9.96 -8.21
N ASN A 223 -16.84 10.22 -7.02
CA ASN A 223 -18.27 10.25 -6.75
C ASN A 223 -18.91 11.61 -7.08
N GLY A 224 -18.12 12.68 -7.20
CA GLY A 224 -18.56 14.03 -7.58
C GLY A 224 -19.18 14.83 -6.43
N ASP A 225 -18.84 14.51 -5.17
CA ASP A 225 -19.40 15.21 -3.99
C ASP A 225 -18.60 16.47 -3.57
N GLY A 226 -17.53 16.80 -4.31
CA GLY A 226 -16.64 17.94 -4.04
C GLY A 226 -15.51 17.62 -3.08
N LYS A 227 -15.36 16.39 -2.63
CA LYS A 227 -14.28 15.93 -1.74
C LYS A 227 -13.50 14.80 -2.40
N LYS A 228 -12.26 14.64 -1.99
CA LYS A 228 -11.42 13.50 -2.36
C LYS A 228 -11.27 12.62 -1.12
N ASP A 229 -12.34 11.88 -0.77
CA ASP A 229 -12.40 11.15 0.49
C ASP A 229 -11.79 9.75 0.37
N ILE A 230 -10.59 9.57 0.91
CA ILE A 230 -9.91 8.27 0.96
C ILE A 230 -10.01 7.58 2.33
N TRP A 231 -10.70 8.19 3.31
CA TRP A 231 -10.75 7.75 4.73
C TRP A 231 -12.06 7.09 5.12
N SER A 232 -13.18 7.43 4.49
CA SER A 232 -14.51 6.92 4.84
C SER A 232 -14.66 5.41 4.61
N ILE A 233 -15.82 4.87 4.96
CA ILE A 233 -16.14 3.45 4.71
C ILE A 233 -16.29 3.18 3.21
N ASP A 234 -16.81 4.16 2.46
CA ASP A 234 -16.91 4.07 1.00
C ASP A 234 -15.51 4.19 0.37
N PRO A 235 -15.01 3.16 -0.33
CA PRO A 235 -13.68 3.17 -0.93
C PRO A 235 -13.63 3.87 -2.29
N THR A 236 -14.70 4.50 -2.75
CA THR A 236 -14.87 4.99 -4.14
C THR A 236 -13.70 5.86 -4.59
N ASP A 237 -13.43 6.95 -3.88
CA ASP A 237 -12.36 7.87 -4.26
C ASP A 237 -10.97 7.28 -4.05
N ALA A 238 -10.80 6.46 -3.02
CA ALA A 238 -9.52 5.82 -2.76
C ALA A 238 -9.11 4.85 -3.89
N LEU A 239 -10.04 4.01 -4.35
CA LEU A 239 -9.79 3.06 -5.44
C LEU A 239 -9.58 3.78 -6.77
N ALA A 240 -10.38 4.79 -7.05
CA ALA A 240 -10.23 5.63 -8.24
C ALA A 240 -8.90 6.41 -8.21
N SER A 241 -8.53 6.97 -7.07
CA SER A 241 -7.24 7.66 -6.88
C SER A 241 -6.04 6.72 -7.09
N THR A 242 -6.17 5.45 -6.68
CA THR A 242 -5.14 4.43 -6.95
C THR A 242 -4.97 4.19 -8.44
N ALA A 243 -6.07 4.04 -9.18
CA ALA A 243 -6.02 3.87 -10.63
C ALA A 243 -5.48 5.12 -11.33
N ALA A 244 -5.91 6.32 -10.92
CA ALA A 244 -5.38 7.59 -11.41
C ALA A 244 -3.87 7.71 -11.19
N TYR A 245 -3.38 7.37 -9.98
CA TYR A 245 -1.95 7.34 -9.70
C TYR A 245 -1.19 6.38 -10.63
N LEU A 246 -1.67 5.15 -10.78
CA LEU A 246 -1.01 4.17 -11.67
C LEU A 246 -1.00 4.67 -13.12
N ARG A 247 -2.10 5.26 -13.60
CA ARG A 247 -2.23 5.76 -14.97
C ARG A 247 -1.29 6.92 -15.24
N GLU A 248 -1.27 7.91 -14.38
CA GLU A 248 -0.56 9.19 -14.57
C GLU A 248 0.85 9.14 -13.96
N GLY A 249 0.94 8.98 -12.63
CA GLY A 249 2.20 8.95 -11.89
C GLY A 249 3.00 7.68 -12.16
N GLY A 250 2.34 6.54 -12.34
CA GLY A 250 2.92 5.25 -12.65
C GLY A 250 3.30 5.05 -14.12
N ALA A 251 2.75 5.86 -15.03
CA ALA A 251 2.84 5.68 -16.47
C ALA A 251 2.32 4.29 -16.93
N TRP A 252 1.18 3.87 -16.39
CA TRP A 252 0.52 2.62 -16.74
C TRP A 252 0.15 2.58 -18.22
N GLN A 253 0.43 1.47 -18.87
CA GLN A 253 0.11 1.23 -20.28
C GLN A 253 -1.08 0.25 -20.35
N SER A 254 -2.27 0.75 -20.72
CA SER A 254 -3.53 -0.02 -20.68
C SER A 254 -3.58 -1.20 -21.66
N GLN A 255 -2.73 -1.20 -22.69
CA GLN A 255 -2.59 -2.34 -23.62
C GLN A 255 -1.90 -3.56 -23.01
N PHE A 256 -1.22 -3.42 -21.86
CA PHE A 256 -0.52 -4.51 -21.21
C PHE A 256 -1.19 -4.92 -19.90
N GLY A 257 -1.12 -6.22 -19.59
CA GLY A 257 -1.34 -6.74 -18.23
C GLY A 257 -0.19 -6.38 -17.30
N VAL A 258 -0.09 -7.02 -16.14
CA VAL A 258 0.97 -6.74 -15.16
C VAL A 258 2.02 -7.85 -15.07
N GLY A 259 1.61 -9.11 -15.17
CA GLY A 259 2.49 -10.27 -15.12
C GLY A 259 1.74 -11.54 -14.73
N CYS A 260 2.46 -12.66 -14.63
CA CYS A 260 1.93 -13.95 -14.23
C CYS A 260 3.03 -14.83 -13.65
N GLU A 261 2.63 -15.82 -12.82
CA GLU A 261 3.50 -16.91 -12.39
C GLU A 261 3.86 -17.81 -13.58
N VAL A 262 5.09 -18.34 -13.58
CA VAL A 262 5.58 -19.28 -14.58
C VAL A 262 6.21 -20.50 -13.94
N ARG A 263 6.15 -21.64 -14.64
CA ARG A 263 6.99 -22.82 -14.37
C ARG A 263 8.30 -22.70 -15.13
N LEU A 264 9.37 -23.04 -14.46
CA LEU A 264 10.71 -23.08 -15.03
C LEU A 264 11.07 -24.53 -15.41
N PRO A 265 11.88 -24.74 -16.45
CA PRO A 265 12.47 -26.08 -16.67
C PRO A 265 13.44 -26.40 -15.54
N GLN A 266 13.62 -27.69 -15.27
CA GLN A 266 14.57 -28.15 -14.25
C GLN A 266 15.99 -27.63 -14.55
N GLY A 267 16.65 -27.08 -13.53
CA GLY A 267 18.01 -26.55 -13.69
C GLY A 267 18.09 -25.27 -14.51
N TYR A 268 17.04 -24.46 -14.52
CA TYR A 268 17.06 -23.21 -15.28
C TYR A 268 18.24 -22.30 -14.90
N SER A 269 19.07 -21.98 -15.89
CA SER A 269 20.22 -21.09 -15.78
C SER A 269 20.22 -19.95 -16.82
N GLY A 270 19.06 -19.75 -17.46
CA GLY A 270 18.88 -18.73 -18.50
C GLY A 270 18.77 -17.30 -17.94
N PRO A 271 18.52 -16.33 -18.85
CA PRO A 271 18.39 -14.92 -18.46
C PRO A 271 17.28 -14.70 -17.43
N SER A 272 17.55 -13.81 -16.47
CA SER A 272 16.57 -13.33 -15.49
C SER A 272 16.86 -11.89 -15.08
N GLY A 273 15.95 -11.29 -14.33
CA GLY A 273 16.02 -9.88 -13.91
C GLY A 273 15.37 -8.92 -14.90
N ARG A 274 15.03 -7.73 -14.41
CA ARG A 274 14.31 -6.69 -15.17
C ARG A 274 15.06 -6.17 -16.41
N GLY A 275 16.37 -6.33 -16.46
CA GLY A 275 17.22 -5.91 -17.57
C GLY A 275 17.24 -6.89 -18.76
N ALA A 276 16.55 -8.05 -18.66
CA ALA A 276 16.55 -9.08 -19.70
C ALA A 276 15.14 -9.36 -20.24
N PRO A 277 14.41 -8.37 -20.81
CA PRO A 277 13.09 -8.59 -21.38
C PRO A 277 13.19 -9.40 -22.67
N SER A 278 12.15 -10.21 -22.95
CA SER A 278 12.03 -10.98 -24.19
C SER A 278 10.55 -11.21 -24.53
N THR A 279 10.25 -11.65 -25.74
CA THR A 279 8.87 -11.97 -26.12
C THR A 279 8.37 -13.19 -25.34
N LEU A 280 7.05 -13.29 -25.14
CA LEU A 280 6.45 -14.46 -24.49
C LEU A 280 6.79 -15.75 -25.26
N ALA A 281 6.79 -15.71 -26.60
CA ALA A 281 7.18 -16.85 -27.43
C ALA A 281 8.63 -17.29 -27.17
N THR A 282 9.55 -16.34 -27.02
CA THR A 282 10.95 -16.64 -26.66
C THR A 282 11.06 -17.28 -25.27
N TRP A 283 10.28 -16.81 -24.29
CA TRP A 283 10.26 -17.41 -22.96
C TRP A 283 9.73 -18.86 -23.02
N ILE A 284 8.63 -19.10 -23.73
CA ILE A 284 8.07 -20.44 -23.92
C ILE A 284 9.08 -21.37 -24.61
N ALA A 285 9.78 -20.90 -25.65
CA ALA A 285 10.83 -21.67 -26.32
C ALA A 285 12.00 -22.05 -25.39
N ARG A 286 12.23 -21.27 -24.33
CA ARG A 286 13.21 -21.57 -23.26
C ARG A 286 12.64 -22.46 -22.15
N GLY A 287 11.41 -22.95 -22.28
CA GLY A 287 10.74 -23.76 -21.28
C GLY A 287 10.13 -22.97 -20.11
N VAL A 288 10.13 -21.63 -20.17
CA VAL A 288 9.48 -20.77 -19.18
C VAL A 288 8.00 -20.61 -19.57
N VAL A 289 7.12 -21.35 -18.89
CA VAL A 289 5.72 -21.50 -19.29
C VAL A 289 4.79 -20.89 -18.26
N PRO A 290 3.87 -19.96 -18.65
CA PRO A 290 2.85 -19.44 -17.73
C PRO A 290 2.04 -20.56 -17.08
N VAL A 291 1.84 -20.45 -15.73
CA VAL A 291 0.99 -21.39 -14.98
C VAL A 291 -0.48 -21.25 -15.41
N VAL A 292 -0.90 -20.00 -15.63
CA VAL A 292 -2.19 -19.65 -16.20
C VAL A 292 -1.92 -18.74 -17.40
N THR A 293 -2.56 -19.04 -18.54
CA THR A 293 -2.41 -18.21 -19.75
C THR A 293 -2.83 -16.78 -19.45
N PRO A 294 -1.93 -15.78 -19.69
CA PRO A 294 -2.28 -14.38 -19.47
C PRO A 294 -3.47 -13.96 -20.35
N THR A 295 -4.47 -13.34 -19.75
CA THR A 295 -5.63 -12.81 -20.48
C THR A 295 -5.35 -11.48 -21.17
N ARG A 296 -4.24 -10.83 -20.82
CA ARG A 296 -3.77 -9.56 -21.42
C ARG A 296 -2.36 -9.74 -21.97
N ASN A 297 -2.05 -9.00 -23.02
CA ASN A 297 -0.69 -8.96 -23.56
C ASN A 297 0.32 -8.52 -22.47
N LEU A 298 1.46 -9.20 -22.38
CA LEU A 298 2.54 -8.81 -21.45
C LEU A 298 3.62 -7.97 -22.13
N GLY A 299 3.51 -7.68 -23.43
CA GLY A 299 4.56 -7.02 -24.22
C GLY A 299 5.83 -7.88 -24.31
N ASN A 300 6.96 -7.28 -23.96
CA ASN A 300 8.22 -7.99 -23.78
C ASN A 300 8.47 -8.16 -22.26
N PRO A 301 7.93 -9.23 -21.64
CA PRO A 301 8.08 -9.41 -20.20
C PRO A 301 9.51 -9.80 -19.83
N ALA A 302 9.91 -9.46 -18.60
CA ALA A 302 11.14 -9.93 -17.97
C ALA A 302 10.83 -11.05 -16.97
N LEU A 303 11.74 -12.01 -16.82
CA LEU A 303 11.63 -13.08 -15.82
C LEU A 303 12.23 -12.62 -14.49
N LEU A 304 11.46 -12.69 -13.41
CA LEU A 304 11.94 -12.50 -12.04
C LEU A 304 11.91 -13.80 -11.26
N LEU A 305 12.94 -14.02 -10.45
CA LEU A 305 13.16 -15.21 -9.62
C LEU A 305 13.34 -14.79 -8.15
N PRO A 306 12.25 -14.38 -7.46
CA PRO A 306 12.36 -13.78 -6.11
C PRO A 306 12.86 -14.75 -5.05
N ALA A 307 12.75 -16.07 -5.27
CA ALA A 307 13.27 -17.13 -4.41
C ALA A 307 14.36 -17.97 -5.10
N GLY A 308 15.04 -17.38 -6.09
CA GLY A 308 16.07 -18.08 -6.87
C GLY A 308 15.53 -19.02 -7.95
N PRO A 309 16.42 -19.71 -8.68
CA PRO A 309 16.05 -20.52 -9.86
C PRO A 309 15.27 -21.78 -9.53
N ASN A 310 15.27 -22.23 -8.27
CA ASN A 310 14.53 -23.40 -7.80
C ASN A 310 13.18 -23.06 -7.16
N GLY A 311 12.84 -21.77 -7.07
CA GLY A 311 11.58 -21.28 -6.52
C GLY A 311 10.61 -20.78 -7.60
N PRO A 312 9.50 -20.15 -7.18
CA PRO A 312 8.52 -19.60 -8.11
C PRO A 312 9.12 -18.48 -8.97
N GLY A 313 8.83 -18.52 -10.27
CA GLY A 313 9.20 -17.48 -11.22
C GLY A 313 8.01 -16.67 -11.69
N PHE A 314 8.27 -15.43 -12.11
CA PHE A 314 7.24 -14.51 -12.61
C PHE A 314 7.71 -13.84 -13.90
N LEU A 315 6.88 -13.86 -14.93
CA LEU A 315 7.01 -12.95 -16.06
C LEU A 315 6.28 -11.65 -15.73
N VAL A 316 7.02 -10.52 -15.77
CA VAL A 316 6.50 -9.19 -15.45
C VAL A 316 6.55 -8.29 -16.68
N SER A 317 5.45 -7.58 -16.93
CA SER A 317 5.28 -6.67 -18.05
C SER A 317 5.95 -5.29 -17.79
N PRO A 318 5.97 -4.37 -18.76
CA PRO A 318 6.38 -2.98 -18.53
C PRO A 318 5.60 -2.29 -17.39
N ASN A 319 4.35 -2.68 -17.13
CA ASN A 319 3.51 -2.14 -16.05
C ASN A 319 4.02 -2.48 -14.63
N PHE A 320 4.93 -3.44 -14.50
CA PHE A 320 5.62 -3.69 -13.25
C PHE A 320 6.31 -2.42 -12.71
N SER A 321 6.84 -1.59 -13.62
CA SER A 321 7.44 -0.30 -13.27
C SER A 321 6.44 0.67 -12.61
N ALA A 322 5.15 0.61 -12.97
CA ALA A 322 4.11 1.43 -12.35
C ALA A 322 3.87 1.01 -10.89
N LEU A 323 3.89 -0.31 -10.61
CA LEU A 323 3.81 -0.82 -9.24
C LEU A 323 5.03 -0.42 -8.42
N LEU A 324 6.24 -0.44 -8.99
CA LEU A 324 7.46 -0.01 -8.32
C LEU A 324 7.50 1.50 -8.01
N ARG A 325 6.76 2.32 -8.77
CA ARG A 325 6.59 3.74 -8.42
C ARG A 325 5.61 3.91 -7.26
N TYR A 326 4.63 3.03 -7.14
CA TYR A 326 3.72 3.00 -6.00
C TYR A 326 4.47 2.59 -4.72
N ASN A 327 5.23 1.50 -4.79
CA ASN A 327 6.12 1.03 -3.73
C ASN A 327 7.38 0.39 -4.35
N ALA A 328 8.57 0.89 -4.02
CA ALA A 328 9.84 0.52 -4.65
C ALA A 328 10.39 -0.85 -4.17
N SER A 329 9.53 -1.85 -4.01
CA SER A 329 9.87 -3.21 -3.60
C SER A 329 9.41 -4.21 -4.66
N ASP A 330 10.32 -5.06 -5.13
CA ASP A 330 9.97 -6.15 -6.05
C ASP A 330 8.98 -7.13 -5.37
N ASN A 331 9.17 -7.44 -4.08
CA ASN A 331 8.25 -8.28 -3.31
C ASN A 331 6.84 -7.68 -3.27
N TYR A 332 6.74 -6.35 -3.08
CA TYR A 332 5.46 -5.65 -3.11
C TYR A 332 4.76 -5.82 -4.47
N ALA A 333 5.46 -5.49 -5.54
CA ALA A 333 4.89 -5.53 -6.88
C ALA A 333 4.49 -6.97 -7.28
N LEU A 334 5.31 -7.98 -6.95
CA LEU A 334 4.98 -9.40 -7.15
C LEU A 334 3.82 -9.86 -6.26
N GLY A 335 3.73 -9.38 -5.02
CA GLY A 335 2.62 -9.64 -4.12
C GLY A 335 1.29 -9.09 -4.66
N VAL A 336 1.31 -7.89 -5.26
CA VAL A 336 0.14 -7.31 -5.94
C VAL A 336 -0.27 -8.18 -7.14
N ILE A 337 0.68 -8.62 -7.98
CA ILE A 337 0.41 -9.51 -9.12
C ILE A 337 -0.21 -10.81 -8.65
N TYR A 338 0.38 -11.42 -7.62
CA TYR A 338 -0.11 -12.68 -7.08
C TYR A 338 -1.51 -12.54 -6.49
N LEU A 339 -1.74 -11.53 -5.63
CA LEU A 339 -3.05 -11.30 -5.04
C LEU A 339 -4.10 -10.99 -6.11
N ALA A 340 -3.78 -10.20 -7.14
CA ALA A 340 -4.70 -9.92 -8.25
C ALA A 340 -5.14 -11.22 -8.96
N GLY A 341 -4.22 -12.14 -9.23
CA GLY A 341 -4.54 -13.47 -9.75
C GLY A 341 -5.44 -14.27 -8.81
N ARG A 342 -5.13 -14.28 -7.50
CA ARG A 342 -5.95 -14.97 -6.49
C ARG A 342 -7.37 -14.43 -6.38
N LEU A 343 -7.56 -13.12 -6.52
CA LEU A 343 -8.89 -12.48 -6.51
C LEU A 343 -9.74 -12.91 -7.71
N THR A 344 -9.10 -13.20 -8.85
CA THR A 344 -9.78 -13.61 -10.10
C THR A 344 -9.83 -15.12 -10.32
N GLY A 345 -9.47 -15.93 -9.32
CA GLY A 345 -9.65 -17.38 -9.34
C GLY A 345 -8.39 -18.19 -9.57
N ALA A 346 -7.21 -17.57 -9.70
CA ALA A 346 -5.96 -18.33 -9.73
C ALA A 346 -5.77 -19.13 -8.41
N GLY A 347 -5.13 -20.28 -8.54
CA GLY A 347 -4.72 -21.12 -7.42
C GLY A 347 -3.57 -20.52 -6.59
N PRO A 348 -3.15 -21.19 -5.51
CA PRO A 348 -1.92 -20.85 -4.80
C PRO A 348 -0.69 -21.02 -5.69
N ILE A 349 0.47 -20.50 -5.26
CA ILE A 349 1.76 -20.67 -5.95
C ILE A 349 1.94 -22.15 -6.31
N SER A 350 2.25 -22.43 -7.57
CA SER A 350 2.34 -23.80 -8.09
C SER A 350 3.72 -24.42 -7.91
N THR A 351 4.77 -23.59 -7.83
CA THR A 351 6.15 -24.03 -7.61
C THR A 351 6.48 -23.92 -6.13
N PRO A 352 6.91 -25.01 -5.46
CA PRO A 352 7.35 -24.95 -4.06
C PRO A 352 8.47 -23.94 -3.86
N PHE A 353 8.51 -23.31 -2.69
CA PHE A 353 9.66 -22.52 -2.29
C PHE A 353 10.83 -23.46 -1.92
N PRO A 354 12.07 -23.08 -2.26
CA PRO A 354 13.21 -23.84 -1.79
C PRO A 354 13.27 -23.79 -0.26
N PRO A 355 13.73 -24.86 0.41
CA PRO A 355 13.95 -24.82 1.85
C PRO A 355 14.93 -23.70 2.18
N ASP A 356 14.67 -22.97 3.29
CA ASP A 356 15.57 -21.93 3.77
C ASP A 356 16.99 -22.48 3.90
N GLN A 357 17.92 -21.89 3.20
CA GLN A 357 19.35 -22.17 3.40
C GLN A 357 19.78 -21.35 4.62
N TYR A 358 19.75 -21.98 5.80
CA TYR A 358 20.32 -21.44 7.03
C TYR A 358 21.86 -21.43 6.98
#